data_7f566ae8b031439802bbaa8eb8a446ba
#
_entry.id   7f566ae8b031439802bbaa8eb8a446ba
#
_cell.length_a   1.000
_cell.length_b   1.000
_cell.length_c   1.000
_cell.angle_alpha   90.00
_cell.angle_beta   90.00
_cell.angle_gamma   90.00
#
_symmetry.space_group_name_H-M   'P 1'
#
loop_
_entity.id
_entity.type
_entity.pdbx_description
1 polymer ?
#
loop_
_entity_poly.entity_id
_entity_poly.type
_entity_poly.pdbx_seq_one_letter_code
_entity_poly.pdbx_strand_id
1 'polypeptide(L)'
;MLKLALRNVFRQKLRTALTLAAIVFGVVGLVLSGGFVRDVHIQLGEALIHSQSGHLQIAREGYFSYGSRSPEKYAIENPAAVRGKIVGSAGIDDVMARVHFSGLLNNGRTDWPIVGEGVEPSKEAKLGSFIRIVAGRQLADNDAYGTVIGQGVAKALNLSPGDRVTLLLSTAEGALNNLDLEVVGVFQSFSQEFDARAVRIPLDAAQEVLGSARANTLVVSLHNTDDTDAIAERVAQLVEGRQLEVRNWRELNDFYEKTVELYRRQFGFLQFIVLLMVVLSVANSVNMNVFERVGEFGTMMSLGDRAGKVFRLIVTENVLLGVVGSSLGLLAGVLLAMLISAIGIPMPPPPNANLGYTARIQLVPSTLVTAFAVGFVATIVAALWPAAKVVRTPIVTALRSNV
;
A
#
# COMPACT_ATOMS: atom_id res chain seq x y z
N MET A 1 37.45 12.85 25.34
CA MET A 1 36.11 12.42 25.67
C MET A 1 35.72 11.15 24.90
N LEU A 2 35.74 11.14 23.55
CA LEU A 2 35.37 9.99 22.74
C LEU A 2 36.15 8.71 23.09
N LYS A 3 37.48 8.79 23.25
CA LYS A 3 38.35 7.66 23.62
C LYS A 3 38.03 7.06 24.99
N LEU A 4 37.64 7.89 25.95
CA LEU A 4 37.14 7.48 27.27
C LEU A 4 35.79 6.81 27.20
N ALA A 5 34.85 7.41 26.47
CA ALA A 5 33.50 6.83 26.25
C ALA A 5 33.58 5.45 25.59
N LEU A 6 34.42 5.30 24.57
CA LEU A 6 34.63 4.01 23.90
C LEU A 6 35.16 2.93 24.85
N ARG A 7 36.18 3.28 25.66
CA ARG A 7 36.76 2.36 26.64
C ARG A 7 35.74 1.95 27.71
N ASN A 8 34.87 2.86 28.13
CA ASN A 8 33.85 2.60 29.14
C ASN A 8 32.77 1.67 28.62
N VAL A 9 32.31 1.85 27.38
CA VAL A 9 31.35 0.98 26.70
C VAL A 9 31.83 -0.47 26.68
N PHE A 10 33.11 -0.71 26.38
CA PHE A 10 33.67 -2.07 26.32
C PHE A 10 34.02 -2.68 27.68
N ARG A 11 34.07 -1.91 28.77
CA ARG A 11 34.41 -2.39 30.11
C ARG A 11 33.29 -3.26 30.72
N GLN A 12 32.01 -2.93 30.45
CA GLN A 12 30.83 -3.63 30.97
C GLN A 12 30.10 -4.43 29.87
N LYS A 13 30.78 -5.48 29.35
CA LYS A 13 30.37 -6.23 28.16
C LYS A 13 28.89 -6.71 28.19
N LEU A 14 28.47 -7.37 29.30
CA LEU A 14 27.12 -7.94 29.38
C LEU A 14 26.02 -6.85 29.31
N ARG A 15 26.22 -5.75 30.01
CA ARG A 15 25.25 -4.65 30.05
C ARG A 15 25.19 -3.90 28.73
N THR A 16 26.34 -3.60 28.14
CA THR A 16 26.44 -3.03 26.81
C THR A 16 25.71 -3.91 25.79
N ALA A 17 25.91 -5.23 25.87
CA ALA A 17 25.23 -6.19 25.01
C ALA A 17 23.69 -6.15 25.19
N LEU A 18 23.19 -6.09 26.43
CA LEU A 18 21.75 -5.98 26.71
C LEU A 18 21.17 -4.66 26.20
N THR A 19 21.87 -3.54 26.39
CA THR A 19 21.44 -2.25 25.85
C THR A 19 21.42 -2.25 24.32
N LEU A 20 22.49 -2.75 23.70
CA LEU A 20 22.56 -2.92 22.25
C LEU A 20 21.45 -3.85 21.74
N ALA A 21 21.20 -4.97 22.42
CA ALA A 21 20.13 -5.89 22.05
C ALA A 21 18.74 -5.21 22.06
N ALA A 22 18.48 -4.39 23.07
CA ALA A 22 17.21 -3.64 23.14
C ALA A 22 17.05 -2.64 21.98
N ILE A 23 18.12 -1.90 21.65
CA ILE A 23 18.12 -0.97 20.52
C ILE A 23 17.97 -1.73 19.19
N VAL A 24 18.76 -2.79 19.01
CA VAL A 24 18.72 -3.66 17.81
C VAL A 24 17.31 -4.21 17.61
N PHE A 25 16.70 -4.80 18.65
CA PHE A 25 15.37 -5.36 18.58
C PHE A 25 14.32 -4.31 18.19
N GLY A 26 14.40 -3.12 18.77
CA GLY A 26 13.51 -2.02 18.41
C GLY A 26 13.66 -1.56 16.97
N VAL A 27 14.89 -1.38 16.49
CA VAL A 27 15.15 -0.97 15.09
C VAL A 27 14.74 -2.05 14.12
N VAL A 28 15.01 -3.33 14.41
CA VAL A 28 14.54 -4.48 13.61
C VAL A 28 13.01 -4.45 13.52
N GLY A 29 12.32 -4.28 14.65
CA GLY A 29 10.86 -4.19 14.66
C GLY A 29 10.32 -3.05 13.80
N LEU A 30 10.95 -1.88 13.80
CA LEU A 30 10.58 -0.74 12.97
C LEU A 30 10.82 -1.01 11.46
N VAL A 31 11.95 -1.65 11.12
CA VAL A 31 12.26 -2.02 9.72
C VAL A 31 11.25 -3.02 9.20
N LEU A 32 10.98 -4.09 9.96
CA LEU A 32 10.05 -5.15 9.53
C LEU A 32 8.62 -4.64 9.44
N SER A 33 8.13 -3.94 10.47
CA SER A 33 6.75 -3.42 10.47
C SER A 33 6.54 -2.36 9.38
N GLY A 34 7.48 -1.43 9.22
CA GLY A 34 7.41 -0.40 8.19
C GLY A 34 7.46 -0.99 6.77
N GLY A 35 8.36 -1.96 6.54
CA GLY A 35 8.47 -2.66 5.27
C GLY A 35 7.24 -3.52 4.94
N PHE A 36 6.66 -4.19 5.94
CA PHE A 36 5.42 -4.95 5.79
C PHE A 36 4.23 -4.06 5.41
N VAL A 37 4.03 -2.95 6.13
CA VAL A 37 2.94 -2.00 5.83
C VAL A 37 3.08 -1.45 4.42
N ARG A 38 4.30 -1.14 3.99
CA ARG A 38 4.54 -0.65 2.62
C ARG A 38 4.18 -1.70 1.57
N ASP A 39 4.52 -2.97 1.81
CA ASP A 39 4.17 -4.07 0.90
C ASP A 39 2.66 -4.24 0.79
N VAL A 40 1.94 -4.22 1.91
CA VAL A 40 0.46 -4.29 1.91
C VAL A 40 -0.14 -3.18 1.05
N HIS A 41 0.36 -1.96 1.17
CA HIS A 41 -0.13 -0.83 0.36
C HIS A 41 0.13 -1.03 -1.14
N ILE A 42 1.32 -1.52 -1.51
CA ILE A 42 1.66 -1.80 -2.91
C ILE A 42 0.75 -2.92 -3.45
N GLN A 43 0.67 -4.06 -2.74
CA GLN A 43 -0.14 -5.21 -3.17
C GLN A 43 -1.62 -4.84 -3.35
N LEU A 44 -2.17 -4.06 -2.41
CA LEU A 44 -3.56 -3.60 -2.50
C LEU A 44 -3.77 -2.66 -3.69
N GLY A 45 -2.83 -1.74 -3.93
CA GLY A 45 -2.87 -0.83 -5.07
C GLY A 45 -2.79 -1.57 -6.41
N GLU A 46 -1.81 -2.46 -6.57
CA GLU A 46 -1.65 -3.27 -7.78
C GLU A 46 -2.89 -4.15 -8.04
N ALA A 47 -3.46 -4.73 -6.97
CA ALA A 47 -4.66 -5.55 -7.11
C ALA A 47 -5.86 -4.73 -7.64
N LEU A 48 -6.04 -3.49 -7.21
CA LEU A 48 -7.11 -2.60 -7.69
C LEU A 48 -6.87 -2.11 -9.11
N ILE A 49 -5.63 -1.68 -9.41
CA ILE A 49 -5.21 -1.24 -10.74
C ILE A 49 -5.47 -2.33 -11.77
N HIS A 50 -4.96 -3.52 -11.50
CA HIS A 50 -4.95 -4.64 -12.44
C HIS A 50 -6.22 -5.50 -12.41
N SER A 51 -7.21 -5.19 -11.59
CA SER A 51 -8.52 -5.85 -11.63
C SER A 51 -9.64 -4.97 -12.14
N GLN A 52 -9.57 -3.65 -11.91
CA GLN A 52 -10.72 -2.76 -12.16
C GLN A 52 -10.35 -1.41 -12.76
N SER A 53 -9.52 -0.60 -12.05
CA SER A 53 -9.41 0.83 -12.35
C SER A 53 -8.45 1.18 -13.48
N GLY A 54 -7.43 0.35 -13.77
CA GLY A 54 -6.25 0.82 -14.47
C GLY A 54 -5.48 1.85 -13.64
N HIS A 55 -4.43 2.43 -14.16
CA HIS A 55 -3.64 3.46 -13.47
C HIS A 55 -4.32 4.83 -13.49
N LEU A 56 -4.91 5.20 -14.64
CA LEU A 56 -5.66 6.43 -14.83
C LEU A 56 -6.96 6.13 -15.58
N GLN A 57 -7.99 6.92 -15.31
CA GLN A 57 -9.20 6.95 -16.13
C GLN A 57 -9.47 8.37 -16.59
N ILE A 58 -9.84 8.47 -17.86
CA ILE A 58 -10.26 9.70 -18.50
C ILE A 58 -11.75 9.56 -18.82
N ALA A 59 -12.54 10.49 -18.38
CA ALA A 59 -13.96 10.51 -18.62
C ALA A 59 -14.44 11.94 -18.91
N ARG A 60 -15.69 12.10 -19.34
CA ARG A 60 -16.32 13.42 -19.42
C ARG A 60 -16.49 14.01 -18.03
N GLU A 61 -16.29 15.33 -17.88
CA GLU A 61 -16.47 16.03 -16.62
C GLU A 61 -17.81 15.70 -15.95
N GLY A 62 -17.76 15.36 -14.66
CA GLY A 62 -18.91 14.96 -13.86
C GLY A 62 -19.24 13.46 -13.92
N TYR A 63 -18.58 12.68 -14.77
CA TYR A 63 -18.82 11.24 -14.86
C TYR A 63 -18.56 10.52 -13.53
N PHE A 64 -17.43 10.76 -12.89
CA PHE A 64 -17.10 10.07 -11.63
C PHE A 64 -18.01 10.46 -10.46
N SER A 65 -18.71 11.60 -10.55
CA SER A 65 -19.65 12.04 -9.52
C SER A 65 -21.08 11.60 -9.79
N TYR A 66 -21.51 11.57 -11.05
CA TYR A 66 -22.89 11.39 -11.45
C TYR A 66 -23.12 10.29 -12.49
N GLY A 67 -22.06 9.83 -13.16
CA GLY A 67 -22.16 8.89 -14.29
C GLY A 67 -22.66 7.50 -13.91
N SER A 68 -22.53 7.06 -12.67
CA SER A 68 -23.07 5.78 -12.20
C SER A 68 -24.60 5.70 -12.31
N ARG A 69 -25.30 6.85 -12.32
CA ARG A 69 -26.77 6.94 -12.44
C ARG A 69 -27.26 7.17 -13.88
N SER A 70 -26.42 7.77 -14.71
CA SER A 70 -26.76 8.15 -16.09
C SER A 70 -25.51 8.11 -16.95
N PRO A 71 -24.91 6.92 -17.18
CA PRO A 71 -23.63 6.79 -17.88
C PRO A 71 -23.69 7.34 -19.32
N GLU A 72 -24.85 7.29 -19.96
CA GLU A 72 -25.11 7.77 -21.31
C GLU A 72 -24.87 9.28 -21.49
N LYS A 73 -25.16 10.08 -20.44
CA LYS A 73 -25.01 11.56 -20.49
C LYS A 73 -23.56 12.01 -20.43
N TYR A 74 -22.70 11.18 -19.86
CA TYR A 74 -21.29 11.49 -19.64
C TYR A 74 -20.37 10.69 -20.56
N ALA A 75 -20.90 10.19 -21.68
CA ALA A 75 -20.10 9.45 -22.64
C ALA A 75 -19.18 10.37 -23.46
N ILE A 76 -18.00 9.88 -23.76
CA ILE A 76 -17.00 10.50 -24.67
C ILE A 76 -17.46 10.26 -26.11
N GLU A 77 -17.74 11.32 -26.87
CA GLU A 77 -18.29 11.20 -28.21
C GLU A 77 -17.33 10.57 -29.22
N ASN A 78 -16.04 10.91 -29.12
CA ASN A 78 -15.00 10.37 -30.01
C ASN A 78 -13.81 9.83 -29.19
N PRO A 79 -13.93 8.62 -28.62
CA PRO A 79 -12.87 8.03 -27.82
C PRO A 79 -11.58 7.79 -28.62
N ALA A 80 -11.67 7.49 -29.92
CA ALA A 80 -10.52 7.26 -30.77
C ALA A 80 -9.64 8.52 -30.95
N ALA A 81 -10.27 9.69 -31.11
CA ALA A 81 -9.56 10.96 -31.22
C ALA A 81 -8.86 11.38 -29.92
N VAL A 82 -9.44 11.05 -28.76
CA VAL A 82 -8.81 11.28 -27.45
C VAL A 82 -7.64 10.31 -27.27
N ARG A 83 -7.87 9.01 -27.52
CA ARG A 83 -6.82 7.96 -27.48
C ARG A 83 -5.61 8.34 -28.34
N GLY A 84 -5.82 8.75 -29.59
CA GLY A 84 -4.74 9.09 -30.54
C GLY A 84 -3.80 10.20 -30.04
N LYS A 85 -4.21 11.03 -29.11
CA LYS A 85 -3.36 12.05 -28.49
C LYS A 85 -2.51 11.54 -27.34
N ILE A 86 -2.94 10.46 -26.71
CA ILE A 86 -2.39 9.93 -25.46
C ILE A 86 -1.47 8.76 -25.74
N VAL A 87 -1.87 7.90 -26.67
CA VAL A 87 -1.05 6.76 -27.13
C VAL A 87 0.28 7.26 -27.69
N GLY A 88 1.38 6.68 -27.22
CA GLY A 88 2.74 7.08 -27.61
C GLY A 88 3.38 8.11 -26.66
N SER A 89 2.66 8.62 -25.66
CA SER A 89 3.28 9.42 -24.61
C SER A 89 4.17 8.56 -23.71
N ALA A 90 5.32 9.10 -23.32
CA ALA A 90 6.30 8.36 -22.52
C ALA A 90 5.70 7.88 -21.18
N GLY A 91 5.91 6.59 -20.87
CA GLY A 91 5.43 5.94 -19.64
C GLY A 91 4.05 5.27 -19.76
N ILE A 92 3.32 5.48 -20.85
CA ILE A 92 2.02 4.83 -21.11
C ILE A 92 2.27 3.51 -21.84
N ASP A 93 1.69 2.43 -21.31
CA ASP A 93 1.74 1.10 -21.91
C ASP A 93 0.61 0.91 -22.92
N ASP A 94 -0.64 1.18 -22.51
CA ASP A 94 -1.81 1.07 -23.40
C ASP A 94 -2.95 2.01 -22.95
N VAL A 95 -3.89 2.27 -23.87
CA VAL A 95 -5.12 3.03 -23.63
C VAL A 95 -6.29 2.24 -24.21
N MET A 96 -7.25 1.89 -23.37
CA MET A 96 -8.42 1.09 -23.74
C MET A 96 -9.72 1.83 -23.45
N ALA A 97 -10.72 1.65 -24.32
CA ALA A 97 -12.04 2.20 -24.13
C ALA A 97 -12.91 1.24 -23.32
N ARG A 98 -13.69 1.78 -22.40
CA ARG A 98 -14.74 1.03 -21.70
C ARG A 98 -16.10 1.72 -21.80
N VAL A 99 -17.13 0.91 -21.95
CA VAL A 99 -18.51 1.30 -21.87
C VAL A 99 -19.11 0.67 -20.62
N HIS A 100 -19.72 1.47 -19.76
CA HIS A 100 -20.37 0.99 -18.56
C HIS A 100 -21.88 0.98 -18.75
N PHE A 101 -22.53 -0.07 -18.30
CA PHE A 101 -23.99 -0.20 -18.33
C PHE A 101 -24.51 -0.95 -17.12
N SER A 102 -25.78 -0.77 -16.81
CA SER A 102 -26.49 -1.56 -15.82
C SER A 102 -27.66 -2.27 -16.49
N GLY A 103 -27.96 -3.47 -16.05
CA GLY A 103 -29.03 -4.26 -16.64
C GLY A 103 -29.38 -5.46 -15.81
N LEU A 104 -30.17 -6.34 -16.41
CA LEU A 104 -30.53 -7.63 -15.87
C LEU A 104 -29.92 -8.72 -16.74
N LEU A 105 -29.32 -9.72 -16.12
CA LEU A 105 -28.85 -10.94 -16.80
C LEU A 105 -29.86 -12.06 -16.48
N ASN A 106 -30.42 -12.64 -17.52
CA ASN A 106 -31.43 -13.68 -17.43
C ASN A 106 -30.87 -15.03 -17.93
N ASN A 107 -31.08 -16.10 -17.16
CA ASN A 107 -30.71 -17.47 -17.53
C ASN A 107 -31.88 -18.33 -18.06
N GLY A 108 -32.97 -17.67 -18.45
CA GLY A 108 -34.23 -18.31 -18.86
C GLY A 108 -35.17 -18.69 -17.70
N ARG A 109 -34.75 -18.45 -16.43
CA ARG A 109 -35.54 -18.75 -15.22
C ARG A 109 -35.55 -17.60 -14.20
N THR A 110 -34.45 -16.89 -14.07
CA THR A 110 -34.26 -15.88 -13.04
C THR A 110 -33.47 -14.70 -13.60
N ASP A 111 -33.87 -13.51 -13.21
CA ASP A 111 -33.16 -12.27 -13.49
C ASP A 111 -32.22 -11.92 -12.35
N TRP A 112 -31.02 -11.44 -12.69
CA TRP A 112 -30.04 -10.96 -11.73
C TRP A 112 -29.55 -9.58 -12.12
N PRO A 113 -29.57 -8.58 -11.21
CA PRO A 113 -29.07 -7.26 -11.51
C PRO A 113 -27.55 -7.26 -11.65
N ILE A 114 -27.05 -6.71 -12.75
CA ILE A 114 -25.65 -6.67 -13.08
C ILE A 114 -25.14 -5.25 -13.35
N VAL A 115 -23.84 -5.10 -13.20
CA VAL A 115 -23.06 -3.98 -13.71
C VAL A 115 -22.18 -4.53 -14.83
N GLY A 116 -22.40 -4.06 -16.03
CA GLY A 116 -21.72 -4.53 -17.22
C GLY A 116 -20.62 -3.57 -17.68
N GLU A 117 -19.56 -4.15 -18.23
CA GLU A 117 -18.47 -3.45 -18.88
C GLU A 117 -18.32 -3.99 -20.31
N GLY A 118 -18.46 -3.10 -21.29
CA GLY A 118 -18.00 -3.34 -22.68
C GLY A 118 -16.52 -3.02 -22.78
N VAL A 119 -15.69 -4.00 -23.13
CA VAL A 119 -14.23 -3.92 -23.04
C VAL A 119 -13.55 -4.33 -24.34
N GLU A 120 -12.32 -3.88 -24.55
CA GLU A 120 -11.43 -4.38 -25.63
C GLU A 120 -10.68 -5.63 -25.10
N PRO A 121 -11.05 -6.86 -25.52
CA PRO A 121 -10.65 -8.09 -24.83
C PRO A 121 -9.14 -8.29 -24.70
N SER A 122 -8.38 -8.12 -25.78
CA SER A 122 -6.92 -8.30 -25.79
C SER A 122 -6.21 -7.33 -24.86
N LYS A 123 -6.68 -6.10 -24.74
CA LYS A 123 -6.10 -5.07 -23.88
C LYS A 123 -6.48 -5.29 -22.43
N GLU A 124 -7.73 -5.65 -22.17
CA GLU A 124 -8.19 -6.02 -20.83
C GLU A 124 -7.47 -7.25 -20.29
N ALA A 125 -7.21 -8.25 -21.13
CA ALA A 125 -6.43 -9.42 -20.73
C ALA A 125 -4.99 -9.05 -20.30
N LYS A 126 -4.38 -8.07 -20.97
CA LYS A 126 -3.05 -7.55 -20.65
C LYS A 126 -3.05 -6.76 -19.33
N LEU A 127 -4.05 -5.90 -19.10
CA LEU A 127 -4.21 -5.16 -17.85
C LEU A 127 -4.54 -6.08 -16.69
N GLY A 128 -5.41 -7.07 -16.90
CA GLY A 128 -6.10 -7.87 -15.89
C GLY A 128 -5.25 -8.95 -15.21
N SER A 129 -3.99 -8.70 -14.88
CA SER A 129 -3.10 -9.67 -14.23
C SER A 129 -3.58 -10.16 -12.84
N PHE A 130 -4.45 -9.41 -12.18
CA PHE A 130 -5.12 -9.77 -10.91
C PHE A 130 -6.54 -10.31 -11.09
N ILE A 131 -6.95 -10.62 -12.32
CA ILE A 131 -8.19 -11.34 -12.61
C ILE A 131 -7.85 -12.81 -12.86
N ARG A 132 -8.43 -13.70 -12.04
CA ARG A 132 -8.25 -15.13 -12.18
C ARG A 132 -9.48 -15.75 -12.87
N ILE A 133 -9.26 -16.46 -13.95
CA ILE A 133 -10.31 -17.29 -14.55
C ILE A 133 -10.46 -18.56 -13.72
N VAL A 134 -11.63 -18.77 -13.14
CA VAL A 134 -11.94 -19.94 -12.28
C VAL A 134 -12.62 -21.05 -13.06
N ALA A 135 -13.26 -20.73 -14.19
CA ALA A 135 -13.84 -21.71 -15.12
C ALA A 135 -13.85 -21.13 -16.54
N GLY A 136 -13.69 -21.97 -17.57
CA GLY A 136 -13.66 -21.54 -18.96
C GLY A 136 -12.38 -20.80 -19.34
N ARG A 137 -12.51 -19.71 -20.10
CA ARG A 137 -11.40 -18.90 -20.62
C ARG A 137 -11.69 -17.40 -20.54
N GLN A 138 -10.68 -16.59 -20.80
CA GLN A 138 -10.86 -15.16 -20.98
C GLN A 138 -11.58 -14.84 -22.28
N LEU A 139 -12.16 -13.64 -22.33
CA LEU A 139 -12.75 -13.06 -23.52
C LEU A 139 -11.64 -12.83 -24.56
N ALA A 140 -11.93 -13.13 -25.82
CA ALA A 140 -11.02 -12.93 -26.96
C ALA A 140 -11.65 -11.98 -27.98
N ASP A 141 -10.82 -11.36 -28.81
CA ASP A 141 -11.30 -10.36 -29.82
C ASP A 141 -12.25 -10.96 -30.87
N ASN A 142 -12.24 -12.29 -31.05
CA ASN A 142 -13.13 -13.00 -31.97
C ASN A 142 -14.46 -13.46 -31.29
N ASP A 143 -14.65 -13.18 -30.01
CA ASP A 143 -15.89 -13.52 -29.29
C ASP A 143 -16.94 -12.39 -29.49
N ALA A 144 -17.62 -12.38 -30.64
CA ALA A 144 -18.57 -11.31 -30.94
C ALA A 144 -19.68 -11.16 -29.87
N TYR A 145 -20.21 -12.29 -29.37
CA TYR A 145 -21.27 -12.35 -28.35
C TYR A 145 -20.90 -13.23 -27.16
N GLY A 146 -19.61 -13.33 -26.87
CA GLY A 146 -19.12 -13.98 -25.65
C GLY A 146 -19.24 -13.07 -24.43
N THR A 147 -19.41 -13.67 -23.26
CA THR A 147 -19.37 -12.93 -22.00
C THR A 147 -18.53 -13.66 -20.98
N VAL A 148 -17.80 -12.90 -20.16
CA VAL A 148 -17.20 -13.39 -18.92
C VAL A 148 -17.93 -12.77 -17.74
N ILE A 149 -18.28 -13.60 -16.77
CA ILE A 149 -19.10 -13.23 -15.62
C ILE A 149 -18.34 -13.39 -14.32
N GLY A 150 -18.59 -12.54 -13.35
CA GLY A 150 -18.04 -12.65 -12.01
C GLY A 150 -18.53 -13.93 -11.31
N GLN A 151 -17.70 -14.49 -10.44
CA GLN A 151 -18.03 -15.73 -9.72
C GLN A 151 -19.32 -15.60 -8.89
N GLY A 152 -19.66 -14.41 -8.39
CA GLY A 152 -20.91 -14.17 -7.68
C GLY A 152 -22.14 -14.26 -8.59
N VAL A 153 -22.06 -13.73 -9.82
CA VAL A 153 -23.11 -13.82 -10.85
C VAL A 153 -23.29 -15.30 -11.26
N ALA A 154 -22.18 -16.00 -11.51
CA ALA A 154 -22.21 -17.42 -11.86
C ALA A 154 -22.91 -18.27 -10.78
N LYS A 155 -22.62 -18.02 -9.50
CA LYS A 155 -23.29 -18.70 -8.38
C LYS A 155 -24.76 -18.34 -8.26
N ALA A 156 -25.12 -17.05 -8.40
CA ALA A 156 -26.50 -16.57 -8.25
C ALA A 156 -27.43 -17.16 -9.31
N LEU A 157 -26.95 -17.25 -10.54
CA LEU A 157 -27.73 -17.76 -11.69
C LEU A 157 -27.44 -19.23 -12.02
N ASN A 158 -26.56 -19.90 -11.25
CA ASN A 158 -26.10 -21.28 -11.49
C ASN A 158 -25.61 -21.48 -12.93
N LEU A 159 -24.70 -20.60 -13.39
CA LEU A 159 -24.15 -20.58 -14.73
C LEU A 159 -22.76 -21.20 -14.80
N SER A 160 -22.49 -21.84 -15.92
CA SER A 160 -21.21 -22.43 -16.29
C SER A 160 -20.79 -22.00 -17.70
N PRO A 161 -19.49 -22.08 -18.05
CA PRO A 161 -19.06 -21.83 -19.42
C PRO A 161 -19.81 -22.75 -20.42
N GLY A 162 -20.28 -22.12 -21.53
CA GLY A 162 -21.14 -22.74 -22.52
C GLY A 162 -22.64 -22.48 -22.37
N ASP A 163 -23.07 -21.97 -21.19
CA ASP A 163 -24.49 -21.58 -21.01
C ASP A 163 -24.81 -20.29 -21.77
N ARG A 164 -26.06 -20.18 -22.20
CA ARG A 164 -26.60 -18.98 -22.85
C ARG A 164 -27.37 -18.13 -21.85
N VAL A 165 -27.19 -16.83 -21.97
CA VAL A 165 -27.85 -15.83 -21.13
C VAL A 165 -28.33 -14.67 -21.98
N THR A 166 -29.41 -14.05 -21.57
CA THR A 166 -29.94 -12.84 -22.22
C THR A 166 -29.65 -11.63 -21.33
N LEU A 167 -28.92 -10.67 -21.86
CA LEU A 167 -28.70 -9.38 -21.25
C LEU A 167 -29.87 -8.45 -21.63
N LEU A 168 -30.51 -7.87 -20.62
CA LEU A 168 -31.57 -6.89 -20.76
C LEU A 168 -31.09 -5.55 -20.19
N LEU A 169 -31.16 -4.49 -20.98
CA LEU A 169 -30.81 -3.15 -20.54
C LEU A 169 -31.68 -2.06 -21.22
N SER A 170 -31.62 -0.84 -20.69
CA SER A 170 -32.25 0.32 -21.30
C SER A 170 -31.20 1.11 -22.09
N THR A 171 -31.54 1.51 -23.31
CA THR A 171 -30.72 2.46 -24.09
C THR A 171 -30.81 3.86 -23.51
N ALA A 172 -29.98 4.78 -24.02
CA ALA A 172 -29.97 6.18 -23.63
C ALA A 172 -31.32 6.88 -23.85
N GLU A 173 -32.07 6.44 -24.85
CA GLU A 173 -33.41 6.96 -25.21
C GLU A 173 -34.52 6.31 -24.37
N GLY A 174 -34.20 5.40 -23.46
CA GLY A 174 -35.16 4.70 -22.60
C GLY A 174 -35.84 3.49 -23.24
N ALA A 175 -35.42 3.07 -24.43
CA ALA A 175 -35.90 1.85 -25.04
C ALA A 175 -35.26 0.61 -24.36
N LEU A 176 -36.06 -0.43 -24.16
CA LEU A 176 -35.53 -1.74 -23.71
C LEU A 176 -34.90 -2.44 -24.90
N ASN A 177 -33.71 -2.90 -24.72
CA ASN A 177 -32.97 -3.72 -25.69
C ASN A 177 -32.43 -4.99 -25.02
N ASN A 178 -32.19 -6.04 -25.81
CA ASN A 178 -31.66 -7.29 -25.33
C ASN A 178 -30.53 -7.80 -26.24
N LEU A 179 -29.67 -8.62 -25.65
CA LEU A 179 -28.57 -9.29 -26.36
C LEU A 179 -28.39 -10.69 -25.79
N ASP A 180 -28.39 -11.69 -26.66
CA ASP A 180 -28.10 -13.06 -26.26
C ASP A 180 -26.60 -13.29 -26.28
N LEU A 181 -26.06 -13.81 -25.18
CA LEU A 181 -24.64 -14.01 -24.95
C LEU A 181 -24.34 -15.46 -24.56
N GLU A 182 -23.15 -15.92 -24.91
CA GLU A 182 -22.62 -17.18 -24.41
C GLU A 182 -21.59 -16.91 -23.29
N VAL A 183 -21.73 -17.59 -22.17
CA VAL A 183 -20.76 -17.53 -21.07
C VAL A 183 -19.51 -18.28 -21.49
N VAL A 184 -18.42 -17.55 -21.82
CA VAL A 184 -17.14 -18.17 -22.19
C VAL A 184 -16.23 -18.40 -21.01
N GLY A 185 -16.46 -17.70 -19.89
CA GLY A 185 -15.69 -17.91 -18.69
C GLY A 185 -16.29 -17.26 -17.45
N VAL A 186 -15.81 -17.72 -16.32
CA VAL A 186 -16.14 -17.18 -15.00
C VAL A 186 -14.85 -16.64 -14.39
N PHE A 187 -14.85 -15.39 -13.98
CA PHE A 187 -13.70 -14.76 -13.36
C PHE A 187 -13.90 -14.47 -11.88
N GLN A 188 -12.78 -14.34 -11.21
CA GLN A 188 -12.67 -13.87 -9.85
C GLN A 188 -11.66 -12.71 -9.83
N SER A 189 -12.12 -11.54 -9.40
CA SER A 189 -11.28 -10.37 -9.19
C SER A 189 -10.83 -10.26 -7.73
N PHE A 190 -10.13 -9.19 -7.42
CA PHE A 190 -9.80 -8.87 -6.03
C PHE A 190 -11.06 -8.57 -5.20
N SER A 191 -12.07 -7.88 -5.75
CA SER A 191 -13.26 -7.42 -5.04
C SER A 191 -14.43 -8.40 -5.13
N GLN A 192 -14.87 -8.91 -3.97
CA GLN A 192 -16.05 -9.79 -3.89
C GLN A 192 -17.35 -9.05 -4.29
N GLU A 193 -17.46 -7.77 -3.96
CA GLU A 193 -18.61 -6.96 -4.29
C GLU A 193 -18.72 -6.74 -5.81
N PHE A 194 -17.61 -6.49 -6.47
CA PHE A 194 -17.55 -6.41 -7.92
C PHE A 194 -17.96 -7.73 -8.57
N ASP A 195 -17.37 -8.85 -8.16
CA ASP A 195 -17.66 -10.16 -8.71
C ASP A 195 -19.11 -10.60 -8.52
N ALA A 196 -19.80 -10.03 -7.52
CA ALA A 196 -21.22 -10.36 -7.27
C ALA A 196 -22.16 -9.86 -8.37
N ARG A 197 -21.73 -8.87 -9.17
CA ARG A 197 -22.58 -8.21 -10.18
C ARG A 197 -21.88 -7.99 -11.53
N ALA A 198 -20.59 -8.18 -11.62
CA ALA A 198 -19.81 -7.82 -12.80
C ALA A 198 -20.04 -8.79 -13.97
N VAL A 199 -20.25 -8.19 -15.13
CA VAL A 199 -20.34 -8.88 -16.43
C VAL A 199 -19.50 -8.10 -17.43
N ARG A 200 -18.65 -8.79 -18.19
CA ARG A 200 -17.84 -8.19 -19.26
C ARG A 200 -18.20 -8.79 -20.61
N ILE A 201 -18.43 -7.93 -21.58
CA ILE A 201 -18.70 -8.27 -22.97
C ILE A 201 -17.75 -7.51 -23.90
N PRO A 202 -17.57 -7.91 -25.17
CA PRO A 202 -16.82 -7.12 -26.13
C PRO A 202 -17.36 -5.71 -26.26
N LEU A 203 -16.47 -4.74 -26.48
CA LEU A 203 -16.84 -3.33 -26.63
C LEU A 203 -17.87 -3.12 -27.73
N ASP A 204 -17.67 -3.79 -28.87
CA ASP A 204 -18.56 -3.68 -30.05
C ASP A 204 -19.97 -4.19 -29.71
N ALA A 205 -20.08 -5.31 -28.99
CA ALA A 205 -21.36 -5.85 -28.54
C ALA A 205 -22.07 -4.91 -27.55
N ALA A 206 -21.32 -4.26 -26.65
CA ALA A 206 -21.88 -3.27 -25.74
C ALA A 206 -22.36 -2.03 -26.49
N GLN A 207 -21.61 -1.57 -27.47
CA GLN A 207 -21.98 -0.43 -28.32
C GLN A 207 -23.19 -0.73 -29.19
N GLU A 208 -23.30 -1.96 -29.72
CA GLU A 208 -24.43 -2.42 -30.51
C GLU A 208 -25.73 -2.41 -29.66
N VAL A 209 -25.71 -3.05 -28.49
CA VAL A 209 -26.92 -3.14 -27.65
C VAL A 209 -27.34 -1.80 -27.06
N LEU A 210 -26.38 -0.86 -26.84
CA LEU A 210 -26.67 0.49 -26.39
C LEU A 210 -27.02 1.45 -27.54
N GLY A 211 -26.85 1.05 -28.80
CA GLY A 211 -27.08 1.91 -29.96
C GLY A 211 -26.11 3.09 -30.05
N SER A 212 -24.89 2.99 -29.52
CA SER A 212 -23.98 4.13 -29.38
C SER A 212 -22.52 3.71 -29.52
N ALA A 213 -21.77 4.33 -30.43
CA ALA A 213 -20.32 4.13 -30.60
C ALA A 213 -19.45 4.90 -29.58
N ARG A 214 -20.08 5.48 -28.56
CA ARG A 214 -19.40 6.26 -27.49
C ARG A 214 -18.73 5.32 -26.49
N ALA A 215 -17.85 5.89 -25.66
CA ALA A 215 -17.27 5.20 -24.50
C ALA A 215 -17.46 6.06 -23.25
N ASN A 216 -17.60 5.43 -22.08
CA ASN A 216 -17.73 6.18 -20.83
C ASN A 216 -16.37 6.58 -20.30
N THR A 217 -15.40 5.69 -20.37
CA THR A 217 -14.05 5.93 -19.88
C THR A 217 -12.97 5.46 -20.87
N LEU A 218 -11.85 6.15 -20.87
CA LEU A 218 -10.60 5.64 -21.42
C LEU A 218 -9.70 5.26 -20.23
N VAL A 219 -9.40 3.98 -20.12
CA VAL A 219 -8.52 3.44 -19.09
C VAL A 219 -7.10 3.43 -19.63
N VAL A 220 -6.17 3.98 -18.84
CA VAL A 220 -4.76 4.09 -19.20
C VAL A 220 -3.94 3.13 -18.34
N SER A 221 -3.18 2.27 -18.98
CA SER A 221 -2.17 1.41 -18.36
C SER A 221 -0.80 2.07 -18.46
N LEU A 222 -0.02 2.02 -17.38
CA LEU A 222 1.33 2.56 -17.31
C LEU A 222 2.34 1.42 -17.14
N HIS A 223 3.58 1.67 -17.55
CA HIS A 223 4.68 0.73 -17.31
C HIS A 223 5.11 0.68 -15.84
N ASN A 224 4.92 1.77 -15.09
CA ASN A 224 5.33 1.88 -13.70
C ASN A 224 4.26 2.65 -12.90
N THR A 225 3.78 2.04 -11.85
CA THR A 225 2.74 2.62 -10.96
C THR A 225 3.25 3.86 -10.21
N ASP A 226 4.54 3.95 -9.92
CA ASP A 226 5.11 5.10 -9.21
C ASP A 226 5.05 6.41 -10.03
N ASP A 227 4.96 6.31 -11.36
CA ASP A 227 4.89 7.47 -12.26
C ASP A 227 3.46 8.00 -12.46
N THR A 228 2.46 7.39 -11.79
CA THR A 228 1.03 7.68 -12.01
C THR A 228 0.72 9.17 -11.89
N ASP A 229 1.18 9.82 -10.82
CA ASP A 229 0.83 11.22 -10.55
C ASP A 229 1.43 12.17 -11.60
N ALA A 230 2.70 11.96 -11.99
CA ALA A 230 3.37 12.76 -13.01
C ALA A 230 2.77 12.59 -14.41
N ILE A 231 2.32 11.36 -14.72
CA ILE A 231 1.66 11.07 -16.01
C ILE A 231 0.23 11.58 -16.01
N ALA A 232 -0.48 11.53 -14.86
CA ALA A 232 -1.83 12.08 -14.71
C ALA A 232 -1.86 13.59 -15.05
N GLU A 233 -0.93 14.36 -14.50
CA GLU A 233 -0.80 15.80 -14.81
C GLU A 233 -0.53 16.04 -16.29
N ARG A 234 0.35 15.27 -16.90
CA ARG A 234 0.66 15.36 -18.33
C ARG A 234 -0.54 15.03 -19.20
N VAL A 235 -1.26 13.94 -18.89
CA VAL A 235 -2.46 13.54 -19.60
C VAL A 235 -3.56 14.58 -19.44
N ALA A 236 -3.74 15.16 -18.25
CA ALA A 236 -4.70 16.23 -18.03
C ALA A 236 -4.43 17.44 -18.93
N GLN A 237 -3.17 17.83 -19.09
CA GLN A 237 -2.78 18.90 -20.04
C GLN A 237 -3.10 18.55 -21.51
N LEU A 238 -2.92 17.30 -21.94
CA LEU A 238 -3.22 16.85 -23.29
C LEU A 238 -4.70 16.86 -23.64
N VAL A 239 -5.56 16.73 -22.62
CA VAL A 239 -7.04 16.72 -22.79
C VAL A 239 -7.70 18.01 -22.33
N GLU A 240 -6.93 19.01 -21.90
CA GLU A 240 -7.42 20.32 -21.48
C GLU A 240 -8.32 20.99 -22.53
N GLY A 241 -9.38 21.66 -22.09
CA GLY A 241 -10.36 22.34 -22.96
C GLY A 241 -11.37 21.41 -23.67
N ARG A 242 -11.40 20.09 -23.34
CA ARG A 242 -12.29 19.12 -23.97
C ARG A 242 -13.46 18.66 -23.08
N GLN A 243 -13.68 19.30 -21.95
CA GLN A 243 -14.65 18.85 -20.94
C GLN A 243 -14.39 17.40 -20.47
N LEU A 244 -13.11 17.04 -20.34
CA LEU A 244 -12.65 15.75 -19.85
C LEU A 244 -11.96 15.94 -18.52
N GLU A 245 -12.18 14.99 -17.61
CA GLU A 245 -11.47 14.89 -16.33
C GLU A 245 -10.61 13.63 -16.31
N VAL A 246 -9.45 13.74 -15.67
CA VAL A 246 -8.52 12.65 -15.47
C VAL A 246 -8.49 12.32 -13.99
N ARG A 247 -8.69 11.05 -13.65
CA ARG A 247 -8.61 10.56 -12.28
C ARG A 247 -7.59 9.45 -12.18
N ASN A 248 -6.79 9.49 -11.13
CA ASN A 248 -5.86 8.39 -10.84
C ASN A 248 -6.59 7.28 -10.07
N TRP A 249 -5.99 6.09 -10.04
CA TRP A 249 -6.57 4.92 -9.41
C TRP A 249 -6.85 5.10 -7.90
N ARG A 250 -6.10 5.97 -7.21
CA ARG A 250 -6.33 6.27 -5.78
C ARG A 250 -7.62 7.06 -5.59
N GLU A 251 -7.83 8.07 -6.42
CA GLU A 251 -9.06 8.90 -6.39
C GLU A 251 -10.32 8.11 -6.77
N LEU A 252 -10.16 7.05 -7.56
CA LEU A 252 -11.25 6.16 -7.97
C LEU A 252 -11.61 5.12 -6.91
N ASN A 253 -10.73 4.90 -5.93
CA ASN A 253 -10.88 3.84 -4.94
C ASN A 253 -10.85 4.39 -3.51
N ASP A 254 -11.93 5.04 -3.08
CA ASP A 254 -12.10 5.55 -1.70
C ASP A 254 -11.82 4.49 -0.63
N PHE A 255 -12.15 3.23 -0.92
CA PHE A 255 -11.88 2.12 -0.02
C PHE A 255 -10.38 1.92 0.22
N TYR A 256 -9.56 2.10 -0.83
CA TYR A 256 -8.10 2.01 -0.70
C TYR A 256 -7.57 3.04 0.28
N GLU A 257 -7.92 4.32 0.11
CA GLU A 257 -7.42 5.39 0.98
C GLU A 257 -7.83 5.19 2.45
N LYS A 258 -9.10 4.84 2.67
CA LYS A 258 -9.62 4.55 4.02
C LYS A 258 -8.93 3.34 4.66
N THR A 259 -8.65 2.30 3.89
CA THR A 259 -7.97 1.09 4.36
C THR A 259 -6.50 1.38 4.67
N VAL A 260 -5.80 2.11 3.80
CA VAL A 260 -4.41 2.52 4.01
C VAL A 260 -4.28 3.40 5.25
N GLU A 261 -5.19 4.37 5.45
CA GLU A 261 -5.20 5.23 6.62
C GLU A 261 -5.45 4.43 7.91
N LEU A 262 -6.38 3.45 7.88
CA LEU A 262 -6.63 2.54 9.01
C LEU A 262 -5.36 1.76 9.38
N TYR A 263 -4.71 1.13 8.41
CA TYR A 263 -3.46 0.41 8.64
C TYR A 263 -2.36 1.34 9.15
N ARG A 264 -2.20 2.53 8.58
CA ARG A 264 -1.22 3.52 9.03
C ARG A 264 -1.41 3.87 10.50
N ARG A 265 -2.66 4.13 10.94
CA ARG A 265 -2.97 4.42 12.34
C ARG A 265 -2.71 3.22 13.25
N GLN A 266 -3.14 2.03 12.85
CA GLN A 266 -2.97 0.80 13.63
C GLN A 266 -1.49 0.45 13.81
N PHE A 267 -0.72 0.45 12.74
CA PHE A 267 0.71 0.17 12.80
C PHE A 267 1.50 1.31 13.45
N GLY A 268 1.08 2.56 13.26
CA GLY A 268 1.65 3.72 13.97
C GLY A 268 1.53 3.59 15.47
N PHE A 269 0.39 3.09 15.97
CA PHE A 269 0.21 2.79 17.39
C PHE A 269 1.13 1.66 17.89
N LEU A 270 1.28 0.59 17.11
CA LEU A 270 2.21 -0.49 17.42
C LEU A 270 3.66 0.00 17.44
N GLN A 271 4.06 0.81 16.46
CA GLN A 271 5.40 1.43 16.42
C GLN A 271 5.66 2.34 17.61
N PHE A 272 4.64 3.09 18.07
CA PHE A 272 4.72 3.90 19.29
C PHE A 272 4.95 3.03 20.52
N ILE A 273 4.24 1.90 20.66
CA ILE A 273 4.46 0.96 21.79
C ILE A 273 5.89 0.41 21.75
N VAL A 274 6.37 -0.03 20.58
CA VAL A 274 7.75 -0.53 20.41
C VAL A 274 8.76 0.55 20.79
N LEU A 275 8.56 1.79 20.33
CA LEU A 275 9.41 2.93 20.69
C LEU A 275 9.43 3.17 22.20
N LEU A 276 8.29 3.15 22.85
CA LEU A 276 8.18 3.30 24.30
C LEU A 276 8.94 2.21 25.04
N MET A 277 8.79 0.95 24.61
CA MET A 277 9.53 -0.18 25.18
C MET A 277 11.04 -0.02 25.04
N VAL A 278 11.51 0.43 23.87
CA VAL A 278 12.95 0.70 23.62
C VAL A 278 13.44 1.82 24.55
N VAL A 279 12.72 2.94 24.61
CA VAL A 279 13.08 4.08 25.48
C VAL A 279 13.16 3.65 26.94
N LEU A 280 12.16 2.93 27.45
CA LEU A 280 12.14 2.45 28.84
C LEU A 280 13.27 1.45 29.10
N SER A 281 13.53 0.51 28.19
CA SER A 281 14.60 -0.47 28.32
C SER A 281 15.98 0.19 28.35
N VAL A 282 16.23 1.12 27.42
CA VAL A 282 17.48 1.89 27.38
C VAL A 282 17.62 2.78 28.61
N ALA A 283 16.55 3.51 29.01
CA ALA A 283 16.57 4.36 30.20
C ALA A 283 16.90 3.56 31.46
N ASN A 284 16.30 2.37 31.61
CA ASN A 284 16.60 1.48 32.74
C ASN A 284 18.05 1.01 32.72
N SER A 285 18.58 0.60 31.57
CA SER A 285 19.97 0.19 31.40
C SER A 285 20.95 1.32 31.69
N VAL A 286 20.68 2.52 31.18
CA VAL A 286 21.49 3.73 31.43
C VAL A 286 21.45 4.10 32.90
N ASN A 287 20.24 4.10 33.51
CA ASN A 287 20.06 4.42 34.92
C ASN A 287 20.91 3.51 35.82
N MET A 288 20.85 2.19 35.57
CA MET A 288 21.66 1.20 36.32
C MET A 288 23.16 1.42 36.12
N ASN A 289 23.62 1.66 34.89
CA ASN A 289 25.04 1.97 34.56
C ASN A 289 25.53 3.20 35.33
N VAL A 290 24.70 4.24 35.32
CA VAL A 290 25.03 5.52 35.94
C VAL A 290 25.06 5.37 37.48
N PHE A 291 24.11 4.64 38.08
CA PHE A 291 24.10 4.39 39.55
C PHE A 291 25.34 3.63 40.04
N GLU A 292 25.77 2.59 39.32
CA GLU A 292 26.99 1.83 39.70
C GLU A 292 28.27 2.66 39.58
N ARG A 293 28.25 3.70 38.74
CA ARG A 293 29.41 4.57 38.51
C ARG A 293 29.31 5.92 39.21
N VAL A 294 28.32 6.11 40.11
CA VAL A 294 28.14 7.37 40.84
C VAL A 294 29.40 7.77 41.60
N GLY A 295 30.10 6.83 42.21
CA GLY A 295 31.40 7.09 42.89
C GLY A 295 32.52 7.50 41.94
N GLU A 296 32.62 6.90 40.73
CA GLU A 296 33.57 7.34 39.69
C GLU A 296 33.29 8.80 39.31
N PHE A 297 32.00 9.16 39.10
CA PHE A 297 31.60 10.53 38.78
C PHE A 297 31.82 11.50 39.94
N GLY A 298 31.58 11.07 41.19
CA GLY A 298 31.88 11.84 42.40
C GLY A 298 33.37 12.15 42.51
N THR A 299 34.25 11.17 42.24
CA THR A 299 35.70 11.35 42.23
C THR A 299 36.12 12.34 41.11
N MET A 300 35.57 12.24 39.91
CA MET A 300 35.85 13.19 38.83
C MET A 300 35.47 14.64 39.21
N MET A 301 34.33 14.83 39.86
CA MET A 301 33.87 16.15 40.31
C MET A 301 34.71 16.66 41.48
N SER A 302 35.17 15.80 42.41
CA SER A 302 36.05 16.19 43.51
C SER A 302 37.44 16.63 43.02
N LEU A 303 37.91 16.06 41.89
CA LEU A 303 39.17 16.46 41.22
C LEU A 303 39.02 17.72 40.36
N GLY A 304 37.88 18.38 40.37
CA GLY A 304 37.66 19.67 39.70
C GLY A 304 36.93 19.59 38.36
N ASP A 305 36.48 18.39 37.94
CA ASP A 305 35.68 18.30 36.72
C ASP A 305 34.29 18.92 36.93
N ARG A 306 33.87 19.79 35.99
CA ARG A 306 32.55 20.43 36.05
C ARG A 306 31.45 19.39 35.79
N ALA A 307 30.31 19.50 36.49
CA ALA A 307 29.11 18.68 36.32
C ALA A 307 28.69 18.50 34.83
N GLY A 308 28.81 19.58 34.03
CA GLY A 308 28.54 19.50 32.59
C GLY A 308 29.51 18.61 31.78
N LYS A 309 30.74 18.38 32.28
CA LYS A 309 31.69 17.44 31.65
C LYS A 309 31.25 16.00 31.87
N VAL A 310 30.78 15.67 33.07
CA VAL A 310 30.21 14.35 33.40
C VAL A 310 28.95 14.07 32.59
N PHE A 311 28.03 15.05 32.52
CA PHE A 311 26.84 14.96 31.69
C PHE A 311 27.18 14.64 30.23
N ARG A 312 28.11 15.43 29.61
CA ARG A 312 28.53 15.20 28.24
C ARG A 312 29.19 13.84 28.04
N LEU A 313 29.92 13.32 29.02
CA LEU A 313 30.52 11.97 28.97
C LEU A 313 29.43 10.92 28.86
N ILE A 314 28.43 10.94 29.76
CA ILE A 314 27.32 9.99 29.75
C ILE A 314 26.53 10.05 28.42
N VAL A 315 26.21 11.26 27.97
CA VAL A 315 25.50 11.43 26.70
C VAL A 315 26.35 10.91 25.53
N THR A 316 27.67 11.18 25.50
CA THR A 316 28.57 10.67 24.44
C THR A 316 28.64 9.14 24.42
N GLU A 317 28.67 8.49 25.60
CA GLU A 317 28.60 7.02 25.69
C GLU A 317 27.31 6.48 25.06
N ASN A 318 26.17 7.13 25.33
CA ASN A 318 24.88 6.73 24.78
C ASN A 318 24.69 7.09 23.29
N VAL A 319 25.31 8.17 22.82
CA VAL A 319 25.39 8.48 21.38
C VAL A 319 26.13 7.38 20.64
N LEU A 320 27.27 6.90 21.19
CA LEU A 320 27.99 5.76 20.60
C LEU A 320 27.16 4.49 20.59
N LEU A 321 26.48 4.17 21.70
CA LEU A 321 25.61 3.01 21.78
C LEU A 321 24.42 3.14 20.80
N GLY A 322 23.85 4.33 20.67
CA GLY A 322 22.78 4.62 19.72
C GLY A 322 23.21 4.43 18.26
N VAL A 323 24.40 4.95 17.89
CA VAL A 323 24.93 4.76 16.52
C VAL A 323 25.19 3.29 16.24
N VAL A 324 25.94 2.62 17.13
CA VAL A 324 26.29 1.20 16.94
C VAL A 324 25.03 0.32 16.97
N GLY A 325 24.15 0.51 17.96
CA GLY A 325 22.94 -0.28 18.11
C GLY A 325 21.98 -0.09 16.93
N SER A 326 21.74 1.16 16.50
CA SER A 326 20.87 1.43 15.34
C SER A 326 21.47 0.91 14.04
N SER A 327 22.79 1.00 13.85
CA SER A 327 23.45 0.42 12.66
C SER A 327 23.37 -1.12 12.64
N LEU A 328 23.63 -1.77 13.78
CA LEU A 328 23.48 -3.22 13.90
C LEU A 328 22.02 -3.65 13.75
N GLY A 329 21.10 -2.88 14.31
CA GLY A 329 19.66 -3.11 14.17
C GLY A 329 19.19 -2.97 12.73
N LEU A 330 19.69 -1.97 12.01
CA LEU A 330 19.42 -1.79 10.59
C LEU A 330 19.94 -2.97 9.77
N LEU A 331 21.20 -3.38 10.00
CA LEU A 331 21.79 -4.51 9.31
C LEU A 331 21.01 -5.81 9.57
N ALA A 332 20.72 -6.09 10.84
CA ALA A 332 19.94 -7.27 11.23
C ALA A 332 18.51 -7.22 10.66
N GLY A 333 17.87 -6.04 10.68
CA GLY A 333 16.55 -5.82 10.11
C GLY A 333 16.50 -6.07 8.61
N VAL A 334 17.50 -5.57 7.87
CA VAL A 334 17.61 -5.80 6.42
C VAL A 334 17.84 -7.28 6.12
N LEU A 335 18.75 -7.96 6.83
CA LEU A 335 19.00 -9.39 6.63
C LEU A 335 17.75 -10.23 6.92
N LEU A 336 17.05 -9.92 8.02
CA LEU A 336 15.83 -10.63 8.38
C LEU A 336 14.68 -10.33 7.40
N ALA A 337 14.57 -9.09 6.92
CA ALA A 337 13.62 -8.71 5.89
C ALA A 337 13.85 -9.46 4.58
N MET A 338 15.12 -9.62 4.16
CA MET A 338 15.46 -10.42 2.99
C MET A 338 15.11 -11.91 3.19
N LEU A 339 15.39 -12.46 4.37
CA LEU A 339 15.05 -13.85 4.70
C LEU A 339 13.54 -14.10 4.68
N ILE A 340 12.77 -13.23 5.34
CA ILE A 340 11.30 -13.31 5.36
C ILE A 340 10.72 -13.14 3.95
N SER A 341 11.26 -12.20 3.16
CA SER A 341 10.79 -11.95 1.79
C SER A 341 11.11 -13.11 0.83
N ALA A 342 12.20 -13.85 1.08
CA ALA A 342 12.54 -15.04 0.30
C ALA A 342 11.57 -16.21 0.55
N ILE A 343 11.08 -16.34 1.79
CA ILE A 343 10.08 -17.35 2.17
C ILE A 343 8.68 -16.89 1.75
N GLY A 344 8.37 -15.61 1.93
CA GLY A 344 7.05 -15.01 1.78
C GLY A 344 6.10 -15.38 2.92
N ILE A 345 5.20 -14.45 3.26
CA ILE A 345 4.16 -14.67 4.28
C ILE A 345 2.82 -14.82 3.54
N PRO A 346 2.23 -16.03 3.49
CA PRO A 346 0.91 -16.19 2.87
C PRO A 346 -0.14 -15.47 3.72
N MET A 347 -0.78 -14.46 3.14
CA MET A 347 -1.85 -13.70 3.79
C MET A 347 -3.21 -14.17 3.29
N PRO A 348 -4.17 -14.42 4.19
CA PRO A 348 -5.53 -14.69 3.77
C PRO A 348 -6.12 -13.47 3.06
N PRO A 349 -7.19 -13.65 2.25
CA PRO A 349 -7.89 -12.53 1.65
C PRO A 349 -8.32 -11.50 2.71
N PRO A 350 -8.11 -10.20 2.48
CA PRO A 350 -8.69 -9.16 3.33
C PRO A 350 -10.22 -9.23 3.34
N PRO A 351 -10.92 -8.58 4.28
CA PRO A 351 -12.37 -8.47 4.24
C PRO A 351 -12.84 -7.93 2.89
N ASN A 352 -13.87 -8.51 2.30
CA ASN A 352 -14.41 -8.18 0.97
C ASN A 352 -13.48 -8.48 -0.23
N ALA A 353 -12.35 -9.14 -0.01
CA ALA A 353 -11.48 -9.59 -1.09
C ALA A 353 -11.61 -11.10 -1.31
N ASN A 354 -11.42 -11.52 -2.55
CA ASN A 354 -11.48 -12.94 -2.93
C ASN A 354 -10.09 -13.59 -2.96
N LEU A 355 -9.05 -12.79 -3.17
CA LEU A 355 -7.70 -13.29 -3.40
C LEU A 355 -6.80 -12.92 -2.23
N GLY A 356 -6.13 -13.93 -1.67
CA GLY A 356 -5.00 -13.74 -0.78
C GLY A 356 -3.74 -13.34 -1.56
N TYR A 357 -2.74 -12.86 -0.86
CA TYR A 357 -1.46 -12.48 -1.45
C TYR A 357 -0.29 -12.96 -0.60
N THR A 358 0.90 -12.97 -1.18
CA THR A 358 2.12 -13.29 -0.44
C THR A 358 2.80 -11.99 -0.03
N ALA A 359 2.71 -11.66 1.26
CA ALA A 359 3.35 -10.47 1.79
C ALA A 359 4.87 -10.65 1.87
N ARG A 360 5.58 -9.57 1.57
CA ARG A 360 7.03 -9.43 1.63
C ARG A 360 7.38 -8.22 2.51
N ILE A 361 8.63 -8.06 2.82
CA ILE A 361 9.11 -6.88 3.54
C ILE A 361 9.82 -5.97 2.55
N GLN A 362 9.21 -4.85 2.21
CA GLN A 362 9.79 -3.87 1.29
C GLN A 362 10.91 -3.08 1.96
N LEU A 363 12.08 -3.08 1.33
CA LEU A 363 13.23 -2.32 1.79
C LEU A 363 13.25 -0.95 1.10
N VAL A 364 12.53 0.00 1.67
CA VAL A 364 12.48 1.38 1.15
C VAL A 364 13.48 2.25 1.91
N PRO A 365 14.35 3.01 1.22
CA PRO A 365 15.37 3.86 1.86
C PRO A 365 14.81 4.80 2.94
N SER A 366 13.64 5.40 2.71
CA SER A 366 12.99 6.28 3.68
C SER A 366 12.62 5.56 4.98
N THR A 367 12.12 4.32 4.90
CA THR A 367 11.79 3.50 6.08
C THR A 367 13.07 3.14 6.86
N LEU A 368 14.16 2.80 6.17
CA LEU A 368 15.43 2.48 6.79
C LEU A 368 16.04 3.67 7.52
N VAL A 369 16.05 4.85 6.88
CA VAL A 369 16.51 6.09 7.50
C VAL A 369 15.67 6.45 8.72
N THR A 370 14.35 6.32 8.62
CA THR A 370 13.43 6.60 9.72
C THR A 370 13.66 5.65 10.89
N ALA A 371 13.81 4.34 10.65
CA ALA A 371 14.05 3.35 11.70
C ALA A 371 15.38 3.62 12.42
N PHE A 372 16.44 3.93 11.66
CA PHE A 372 17.73 4.33 12.24
C PHE A 372 17.60 5.60 13.09
N ALA A 373 17.00 6.66 12.54
CA ALA A 373 16.84 7.94 13.24
C ALA A 373 16.02 7.79 14.52
N VAL A 374 14.93 7.04 14.48
CA VAL A 374 14.08 6.79 15.65
C VAL A 374 14.84 6.01 16.73
N GLY A 375 15.55 4.93 16.39
CA GLY A 375 16.35 4.17 17.33
C GLY A 375 17.48 4.99 17.96
N PHE A 376 18.17 5.78 17.15
CA PHE A 376 19.23 6.68 17.60
C PHE A 376 18.70 7.77 18.53
N VAL A 377 17.66 8.50 18.12
CA VAL A 377 17.07 9.60 18.92
C VAL A 377 16.48 9.05 20.21
N ALA A 378 15.77 7.90 20.16
CA ALA A 378 15.22 7.24 21.35
C ALA A 378 16.31 6.93 22.38
N THR A 379 17.46 6.44 21.94
CA THR A 379 18.60 6.14 22.81
C THR A 379 19.16 7.39 23.50
N ILE A 380 19.27 8.50 22.76
CA ILE A 380 19.74 9.78 23.32
C ILE A 380 18.71 10.30 24.34
N VAL A 381 17.44 10.34 23.98
CA VAL A 381 16.35 10.83 24.87
C VAL A 381 16.29 10.01 26.16
N ALA A 382 16.40 8.69 26.04
CA ALA A 382 16.40 7.78 27.20
C ALA A 382 17.57 8.06 28.16
N ALA A 383 18.72 8.53 27.66
CA ALA A 383 19.91 8.83 28.46
C ALA A 383 19.86 10.19 29.17
N LEU A 384 19.07 11.15 28.68
CA LEU A 384 19.07 12.52 29.20
C LEU A 384 18.63 12.61 30.66
N TRP A 385 17.56 11.90 31.02
CA TRP A 385 17.03 11.95 32.37
C TRP A 385 17.97 11.30 33.42
N PRO A 386 18.51 10.08 33.23
CA PRO A 386 19.51 9.51 34.14
C PRO A 386 20.78 10.36 34.25
N ALA A 387 21.29 10.89 33.13
CA ALA A 387 22.47 11.75 33.11
C ALA A 387 22.24 13.05 33.93
N ALA A 388 21.09 13.68 33.77
CA ALA A 388 20.73 14.88 34.53
C ALA A 388 20.57 14.61 36.03
N LYS A 389 20.04 13.44 36.39
CA LYS A 389 19.86 13.05 37.81
C LYS A 389 21.21 12.90 38.53
N VAL A 390 22.19 12.22 37.92
CA VAL A 390 23.51 11.99 38.53
C VAL A 390 24.28 13.27 38.72
N VAL A 391 24.27 14.15 37.75
CA VAL A 391 24.96 15.45 37.81
C VAL A 391 24.41 16.36 38.92
N ARG A 392 23.19 16.15 39.36
CA ARG A 392 22.56 16.88 40.48
C ARG A 392 22.80 16.23 41.85
N THR A 393 23.41 15.03 41.89
CA THR A 393 23.69 14.35 43.16
C THR A 393 24.85 15.03 43.88
N PRO A 394 24.74 15.39 45.18
CA PRO A 394 25.81 16.03 45.95
C PRO A 394 27.07 15.14 45.96
N ILE A 395 28.24 15.73 45.81
CA ILE A 395 29.54 15.01 45.73
C ILE A 395 29.77 14.12 46.95
N VAL A 396 29.40 14.63 48.17
CA VAL A 396 29.51 13.87 49.44
C VAL A 396 28.70 12.59 49.39
N THR A 397 27.46 12.65 48.88
CA THR A 397 26.58 11.48 48.75
C THR A 397 27.11 10.52 47.70
N ALA A 398 27.65 11.04 46.59
CA ALA A 398 28.25 10.23 45.53
C ALA A 398 29.50 9.46 45.98
N LEU A 399 30.32 10.04 46.85
CA LEU A 399 31.52 9.36 47.39
C LEU A 399 31.17 8.33 48.46
N ARG A 400 30.10 8.54 49.25
CA ARG A 400 29.61 7.58 50.29
C ARG A 400 29.00 6.31 49.68
N SER A 401 28.53 6.34 48.47
CA SER A 401 27.90 5.17 47.83
C SER A 401 28.92 4.08 47.41
N ASN A 402 30.24 4.34 47.61
CA ASN A 402 31.33 3.36 47.33
C ASN A 402 31.82 2.64 48.59
N VAL A 403 31.19 2.84 49.74
CA VAL A 403 31.39 2.12 50.99
C VAL A 403 30.14 1.28 51.25
#